data_23c6a3d8caf0cb96d537924add79b082
#
_entry.id   23c6a3d8caf0cb96d537924add79b082
#
_cell.length_a   1.000
_cell.length_b   1.000
_cell.length_c   1.000
_cell.angle_alpha   90.00
_cell.angle_beta   90.00
_cell.angle_gamma   90.00
#
_symmetry.space_group_name_H-M   'P 1'
#
loop_
_entity.id
_entity.type
_entity.pdbx_description
1 polymer ?
#
loop_
_entity_poly.entity_id
_entity_poly.type
_entity_poly.pdbx_seq_one_letter_code
_entity_poly.pdbx_strand_id
1 'polypeptide(L)'
;MRHPRPDSVRLKALQRYFLYGVLALLFFSGAAWAYWNDLVSSPGDFEIGAKAWAMKIHGAAAMAILVLVGMLLTGHVRFAWRARRNRDNGSLFLGTFGILTVTGYGLYYAGGERLRAWTSWIHLAVGLALPLLLILHIWLGKRTRPVARLQKRPSSVAKLT
;
A
#
# COMPACT_ATOMS: atom_id res chain seq x y z
N MET A 1 6.90 -17.42 -34.65
CA MET A 1 5.95 -17.14 -33.52
C MET A 1 6.70 -16.40 -32.43
N ARG A 2 6.33 -15.16 -32.11
CA ARG A 2 6.92 -14.41 -30.99
C ARG A 2 6.25 -14.90 -29.72
N HIS A 3 6.97 -15.59 -28.85
CA HIS A 3 6.49 -15.91 -27.52
C HIS A 3 6.14 -14.60 -26.80
N PRO A 4 4.93 -14.45 -26.25
CA PRO A 4 4.59 -13.28 -25.46
C PRO A 4 5.58 -13.19 -24.30
N ARG A 5 6.22 -12.04 -24.12
CA ARG A 5 7.08 -11.80 -22.96
C ARG A 5 6.22 -11.97 -21.72
N PRO A 6 6.69 -12.73 -20.71
CA PRO A 6 5.93 -12.87 -19.48
C PRO A 6 5.64 -11.45 -18.93
N ASP A 7 4.38 -11.18 -18.70
CA ASP A 7 3.91 -9.91 -18.14
C ASP A 7 4.74 -9.55 -16.92
N SER A 8 5.33 -8.38 -16.93
CA SER A 8 6.21 -7.96 -15.85
C SER A 8 5.38 -7.78 -14.58
N VAL A 9 5.88 -8.28 -13.43
CA VAL A 9 5.29 -8.05 -12.09
C VAL A 9 5.15 -6.56 -11.77
N ARG A 10 5.71 -5.68 -12.60
CA ARG A 10 5.73 -4.23 -12.38
C ARG A 10 4.40 -3.61 -12.79
N LEU A 11 3.82 -2.86 -11.87
CA LEU A 11 2.74 -1.95 -12.19
C LEU A 11 3.16 -0.94 -13.25
N LYS A 12 2.25 -0.59 -14.14
CA LYS A 12 2.44 0.52 -15.09
C LYS A 12 2.77 1.80 -14.31
N ALA A 13 3.58 2.67 -14.88
CA ALA A 13 4.03 3.88 -14.18
C ALA A 13 2.86 4.71 -13.62
N LEU A 14 1.82 4.93 -14.43
CA LEU A 14 0.62 5.67 -14.01
C LEU A 14 -0.07 5.02 -12.80
N GLN A 15 -0.30 3.71 -12.83
CA GLN A 15 -0.93 2.97 -11.73
C GLN A 15 -0.11 3.10 -10.43
N ARG A 16 1.21 3.04 -10.55
CA ARG A 16 2.12 3.16 -9.43
C ARG A 16 2.11 4.55 -8.80
N TYR A 17 2.17 5.60 -9.63
CA TYR A 17 2.13 6.98 -9.12
C TYR A 17 0.76 7.32 -8.52
N PHE A 18 -0.31 6.85 -9.14
CA PHE A 18 -1.65 7.01 -8.58
C PHE A 18 -1.79 6.30 -7.21
N LEU A 19 -1.31 5.07 -7.11
CA LEU A 19 -1.27 4.33 -5.84
C LEU A 19 -0.48 5.09 -4.75
N TYR A 20 0.70 5.60 -5.09
CA TYR A 20 1.50 6.37 -4.13
C TYR A 20 0.81 7.68 -3.73
N GLY A 21 0.14 8.36 -4.65
CA GLY A 21 -0.63 9.56 -4.36
C GLY A 21 -1.77 9.30 -3.38
N VAL A 22 -2.55 8.23 -3.60
CA VAL A 22 -3.64 7.85 -2.68
C VAL A 22 -3.10 7.44 -1.32
N LEU A 23 -1.99 6.69 -1.25
CA LEU A 23 -1.36 6.31 0.01
C LEU A 23 -0.81 7.53 0.78
N ALA A 24 -0.20 8.48 0.08
CA ALA A 24 0.25 9.72 0.67
C ALA A 24 -0.93 10.54 1.23
N LEU A 25 -2.02 10.65 0.46
CA LEU A 25 -3.23 11.33 0.88
C LEU A 25 -3.84 10.68 2.13
N LEU A 26 -3.90 9.35 2.17
CA LEU A 26 -4.33 8.58 3.36
C LEU A 26 -3.46 8.90 4.57
N PHE A 27 -2.14 8.82 4.41
CA PHE A 27 -1.21 9.05 5.51
C PHE A 27 -1.33 10.48 6.06
N PHE A 28 -1.23 11.48 5.19
CA PHE A 28 -1.24 12.88 5.64
C PHE A 28 -2.60 13.32 6.19
N SER A 29 -3.71 12.87 5.63
CA SER A 29 -5.04 13.19 6.18
C SER A 29 -5.29 12.51 7.52
N GLY A 30 -4.85 11.25 7.69
CA GLY A 30 -4.94 10.55 8.97
C GLY A 30 -4.05 11.18 10.05
N ALA A 31 -2.79 11.52 9.70
CA ALA A 31 -1.87 12.19 10.61
C ALA A 31 -2.37 13.60 11.00
N ALA A 32 -2.91 14.36 10.06
CA ALA A 32 -3.50 15.66 10.33
C ALA A 32 -4.69 15.55 11.28
N TRP A 33 -5.57 14.56 11.05
CA TRP A 33 -6.69 14.34 11.96
C TRP A 33 -6.22 13.98 13.36
N ALA A 34 -5.25 13.08 13.50
CA ALA A 34 -4.70 12.68 14.80
C ALA A 34 -4.04 13.86 15.51
N TYR A 35 -3.29 14.70 14.77
CA TYR A 35 -2.69 15.91 15.31
C TYR A 35 -3.72 16.82 15.95
N TRP A 36 -4.78 17.19 15.24
CA TRP A 36 -5.83 18.05 15.78
C TRP A 36 -6.70 17.39 16.84
N ASN A 37 -6.79 16.07 16.84
CA ASN A 37 -7.58 15.35 17.83
C ASN A 37 -6.87 15.19 19.18
N ASP A 38 -5.58 14.86 19.14
CA ASP A 38 -4.84 14.38 20.31
C ASP A 38 -3.87 15.43 20.88
N LEU A 39 -3.42 16.41 20.05
CA LEU A 39 -2.40 17.38 20.41
C LEU A 39 -2.94 18.79 20.57
N VAL A 40 -4.11 19.12 20.05
CA VAL A 40 -4.71 20.46 20.18
C VAL A 40 -5.77 20.43 21.27
N SER A 41 -5.43 20.98 22.44
CA SER A 41 -6.28 20.92 23.63
C SER A 41 -7.51 21.85 23.60
N SER A 42 -7.47 22.91 22.81
CA SER A 42 -8.56 23.89 22.70
C SER A 42 -8.71 24.33 21.24
N PRO A 43 -9.34 23.50 20.40
CA PRO A 43 -9.46 23.81 18.98
C PRO A 43 -10.45 24.97 18.76
N GLY A 44 -10.04 25.95 17.95
CA GLY A 44 -10.93 27.00 17.43
C GLY A 44 -11.75 26.48 16.22
N ASP A 45 -12.57 27.36 15.65
CA ASP A 45 -13.44 27.02 14.52
C ASP A 45 -12.66 26.51 13.29
N PHE A 46 -11.46 27.04 13.06
CA PHE A 46 -10.59 26.61 11.98
C PHE A 46 -10.12 25.16 12.16
N GLU A 47 -9.63 24.80 13.33
CA GLU A 47 -9.14 23.45 13.65
C GLU A 47 -10.26 22.42 13.61
N ILE A 48 -11.47 22.80 14.08
CA ILE A 48 -12.65 21.93 13.99
C ILE A 48 -13.00 21.66 12.53
N GLY A 49 -13.02 22.72 11.71
CA GLY A 49 -13.24 22.60 10.25
C GLY A 49 -12.17 21.75 9.55
N ALA A 50 -10.91 22.02 9.83
CA ALA A 50 -9.77 21.29 9.26
C ALA A 50 -9.78 19.79 9.63
N LYS A 51 -10.06 19.47 10.90
CA LYS A 51 -10.23 18.10 11.39
C LYS A 51 -11.36 17.37 10.65
N ALA A 52 -12.50 18.03 10.46
CA ALA A 52 -13.63 17.45 9.73
C ALA A 52 -13.28 17.17 8.25
N TRP A 53 -12.57 18.09 7.59
CA TRP A 53 -12.08 17.89 6.22
C TRP A 53 -11.03 16.81 6.14
N ALA A 54 -10.09 16.74 7.06
CA ALA A 54 -9.09 15.68 7.12
C ALA A 54 -9.75 14.29 7.17
N MET A 55 -10.80 14.13 8.00
CA MET A 55 -11.55 12.87 8.08
C MET A 55 -12.29 12.53 6.78
N LYS A 56 -12.92 13.51 6.12
CA LYS A 56 -13.60 13.30 4.83
C LYS A 56 -12.61 12.86 3.75
N ILE A 57 -11.45 13.52 3.66
CA ILE A 57 -10.39 13.20 2.71
C ILE A 57 -9.82 11.79 3.01
N HIS A 58 -9.58 11.47 4.30
CA HIS A 58 -9.11 10.17 4.73
C HIS A 58 -10.07 9.06 4.32
N GLY A 59 -11.36 9.24 4.57
CA GLY A 59 -12.39 8.26 4.17
C GLY A 59 -12.48 8.09 2.65
N ALA A 60 -12.47 9.17 1.89
CA ALA A 60 -12.47 9.10 0.42
C ALA A 60 -11.22 8.39 -0.12
N ALA A 61 -10.04 8.70 0.43
CA ALA A 61 -8.79 8.03 0.06
C ALA A 61 -8.79 6.54 0.48
N ALA A 62 -9.43 6.19 1.61
CA ALA A 62 -9.60 4.81 2.04
C ALA A 62 -10.47 4.01 1.06
N MET A 63 -11.57 4.58 0.58
CA MET A 63 -12.38 3.96 -0.47
C MET A 63 -11.58 3.76 -1.76
N ALA A 64 -10.85 4.77 -2.19
CA ALA A 64 -10.01 4.70 -3.39
C ALA A 64 -8.93 3.61 -3.27
N ILE A 65 -8.24 3.49 -2.13
CA ILE A 65 -7.20 2.48 -1.94
C ILE A 65 -7.79 1.07 -1.89
N LEU A 66 -8.97 0.86 -1.32
CA LEU A 66 -9.64 -0.45 -1.33
C LEU A 66 -9.96 -0.92 -2.75
N VAL A 67 -10.45 -0.02 -3.60
CA VAL A 67 -10.69 -0.33 -5.02
C VAL A 67 -9.36 -0.68 -5.71
N LEU A 68 -8.31 0.11 -5.50
CA LEU A 68 -6.99 -0.14 -6.08
C LEU A 68 -6.40 -1.48 -5.63
N VAL A 69 -6.46 -1.79 -4.33
CA VAL A 69 -6.00 -3.08 -3.79
C VAL A 69 -6.80 -4.22 -4.40
N GLY A 70 -8.12 -4.10 -4.51
CA GLY A 70 -8.97 -5.07 -5.18
C GLY A 70 -8.53 -5.34 -6.63
N MET A 71 -8.24 -4.30 -7.40
CA MET A 71 -7.69 -4.43 -8.76
C MET A 71 -6.31 -5.09 -8.78
N LEU A 72 -5.46 -4.81 -7.79
CA LEU A 72 -4.12 -5.40 -7.69
C LEU A 72 -4.16 -6.88 -7.30
N LEU A 73 -5.16 -7.33 -6.56
CA LEU A 73 -5.32 -8.73 -6.17
C LEU A 73 -5.40 -9.65 -7.38
N THR A 74 -6.17 -9.27 -8.38
CA THR A 74 -6.41 -10.08 -9.58
C THR A 74 -5.19 -10.16 -10.52
N GLY A 75 -4.39 -9.12 -10.58
CA GLY A 75 -3.21 -9.01 -11.43
C GLY A 75 -1.89 -9.23 -10.68
N HIS A 76 -1.46 -8.19 -10.00
CA HIS A 76 -0.12 -8.12 -9.38
C HIS A 76 0.10 -9.18 -8.30
N VAL A 77 -0.84 -9.32 -7.36
CA VAL A 77 -0.72 -10.26 -6.24
C VAL A 77 -0.77 -11.69 -6.75
N ARG A 78 -1.76 -12.03 -7.58
CA ARG A 78 -1.91 -13.37 -8.15
C ARG A 78 -0.69 -13.79 -8.95
N PHE A 79 -0.11 -12.88 -9.75
CA PHE A 79 1.09 -13.16 -10.52
C PHE A 79 2.31 -13.38 -9.62
N ALA A 80 2.55 -12.48 -8.63
CA ALA A 80 3.65 -12.60 -7.68
C ALA A 80 3.55 -13.90 -6.86
N TRP A 81 2.33 -14.30 -6.50
CA TRP A 81 2.05 -15.53 -5.79
C TRP A 81 2.38 -16.77 -6.62
N ARG A 82 1.97 -16.81 -7.88
CA ARG A 82 2.31 -17.91 -8.81
C ARG A 82 3.81 -17.99 -9.08
N ALA A 83 4.46 -16.85 -9.24
CA ALA A 83 5.89 -16.75 -9.45
C ALA A 83 6.73 -17.07 -8.20
N ARG A 84 6.11 -17.37 -7.05
CA ARG A 84 6.76 -17.63 -5.76
C ARG A 84 7.74 -16.52 -5.33
N ARG A 85 7.44 -15.27 -5.68
CA ARG A 85 8.34 -14.14 -5.45
C ARG A 85 7.80 -13.25 -4.33
N ASN A 86 8.65 -13.02 -3.32
CA ASN A 86 8.40 -12.07 -2.24
C ASN A 86 7.02 -12.23 -1.57
N ARG A 87 6.60 -13.50 -1.37
CA ARG A 87 5.28 -13.84 -0.83
C ARG A 87 5.07 -13.31 0.57
N ASP A 88 6.05 -13.52 1.45
CA ASP A 88 5.93 -13.18 2.87
C ASP A 88 5.74 -11.69 3.07
N ASN A 89 6.59 -10.89 2.40
CA ASN A 89 6.49 -9.43 2.44
C ASN A 89 5.20 -8.92 1.74
N GLY A 90 4.76 -9.58 0.68
CA GLY A 90 3.48 -9.28 0.01
C GLY A 90 2.28 -9.58 0.91
N SER A 91 2.32 -10.72 1.62
CA SER A 91 1.28 -11.11 2.58
C SER A 91 1.24 -10.19 3.79
N LEU A 92 2.41 -9.80 4.31
CA LEU A 92 2.49 -8.82 5.41
C LEU A 92 1.84 -7.49 5.01
N PHE A 93 2.18 -6.99 3.82
CA PHE A 93 1.63 -5.74 3.32
C PHE A 93 0.12 -5.84 3.09
N LEU A 94 -0.37 -6.94 2.53
CA LEU A 94 -1.80 -7.18 2.34
C LEU A 94 -2.55 -7.35 3.68
N GLY A 95 -1.95 -8.05 4.64
CA GLY A 95 -2.48 -8.20 6.00
C GLY A 95 -2.61 -6.86 6.72
N THR A 96 -1.64 -5.95 6.52
CA THR A 96 -1.70 -4.57 7.03
C THR A 96 -2.94 -3.84 6.52
N PHE A 97 -3.26 -3.94 5.22
CA PHE A 97 -4.50 -3.39 4.67
C PHE A 97 -5.75 -4.04 5.25
N GLY A 98 -5.72 -5.34 5.49
CA GLY A 98 -6.81 -6.05 6.16
C GLY A 98 -7.08 -5.51 7.56
N ILE A 99 -6.03 -5.34 8.36
CA ILE A 99 -6.12 -4.77 9.72
C ILE A 99 -6.66 -3.33 9.66
N LEU A 100 -6.11 -2.49 8.77
CA LEU A 100 -6.57 -1.11 8.63
C LEU A 100 -8.04 -1.03 8.18
N THR A 101 -8.48 -1.93 7.31
CA THR A 101 -9.88 -1.99 6.85
C THR A 101 -10.80 -2.38 8.00
N VAL A 102 -10.47 -3.45 8.72
CA VAL A 102 -11.29 -3.93 9.85
C VAL A 102 -11.32 -2.91 10.98
N THR A 103 -10.19 -2.33 11.34
CA THR A 103 -10.14 -1.31 12.39
C THR A 103 -10.80 -0.01 11.96
N GLY A 104 -10.64 0.42 10.70
CA GLY A 104 -11.34 1.59 10.17
C GLY A 104 -12.85 1.41 10.21
N TYR A 105 -13.36 0.25 9.80
CA TYR A 105 -14.77 -0.11 9.95
C TYR A 105 -15.20 -0.14 11.41
N GLY A 106 -14.39 -0.75 12.28
CA GLY A 106 -14.66 -0.83 13.71
C GLY A 106 -14.79 0.54 14.39
N LEU A 107 -14.05 1.57 13.95
CA LEU A 107 -14.17 2.92 14.49
C LEU A 107 -15.56 3.54 14.31
N TYR A 108 -16.30 3.12 13.27
CA TYR A 108 -17.68 3.58 13.03
C TYR A 108 -18.72 2.74 13.75
N TYR A 109 -18.50 1.42 13.86
CA TYR A 109 -19.55 0.47 14.28
C TYR A 109 -19.28 -0.20 15.63
N ALA A 110 -18.07 -0.13 16.17
CA ALA A 110 -17.79 -0.72 17.48
C ALA A 110 -18.52 0.05 18.58
N GLY A 111 -19.43 -0.65 19.26
CA GLY A 111 -20.07 -0.18 20.49
C GLY A 111 -19.12 -0.33 21.69
N GLY A 112 -19.17 0.61 22.63
CA GLY A 112 -18.39 0.58 23.86
C GLY A 112 -17.03 1.28 23.75
N GLU A 113 -16.76 2.11 24.76
CA GLU A 113 -15.60 3.00 24.80
C GLU A 113 -14.26 2.25 24.73
N ARG A 114 -14.15 1.14 25.46
CA ARG A 114 -12.91 0.34 25.53
C ARG A 114 -12.55 -0.25 24.16
N LEU A 115 -13.53 -0.85 23.48
CA LEU A 115 -13.30 -1.46 22.16
C LEU A 115 -12.92 -0.41 21.13
N ARG A 116 -13.61 0.74 21.17
CA ARG A 116 -13.32 1.87 20.28
C ARG A 116 -11.93 2.44 20.53
N ALA A 117 -11.51 2.57 21.77
CA ALA A 117 -10.17 3.03 22.12
C ALA A 117 -9.08 2.10 21.58
N TRP A 118 -9.20 0.78 21.79
CA TRP A 118 -8.26 -0.19 21.26
C TRP A 118 -8.21 -0.19 19.72
N THR A 119 -9.37 -0.13 19.09
CA THR A 119 -9.48 -0.04 17.61
C THR A 119 -8.78 1.21 17.08
N SER A 120 -8.94 2.35 17.76
CA SER A 120 -8.29 3.61 17.40
C SER A 120 -6.76 3.50 17.50
N TRP A 121 -6.24 2.98 18.62
CA TRP A 121 -4.80 2.81 18.81
C TRP A 121 -4.18 1.87 17.78
N ILE A 122 -4.82 0.74 17.49
CA ILE A 122 -4.35 -0.21 16.48
C ILE A 122 -4.36 0.44 15.10
N HIS A 123 -5.47 1.12 14.74
CA HIS A 123 -5.59 1.80 13.44
C HIS A 123 -4.50 2.87 13.27
N LEU A 124 -4.29 3.70 14.27
CA LEU A 124 -3.29 4.76 14.25
C LEU A 124 -1.87 4.18 14.15
N ALA A 125 -1.51 3.21 15.02
CA ALA A 125 -0.18 2.63 15.03
C ALA A 125 0.17 1.94 13.70
N VAL A 126 -0.75 1.13 13.18
CA VAL A 126 -0.57 0.43 11.90
C VAL A 126 -0.57 1.41 10.72
N GLY A 127 -1.43 2.43 10.77
CA GLY A 127 -1.49 3.48 9.75
C GLY A 127 -0.22 4.31 9.68
N LEU A 128 0.36 4.69 10.82
CA LEU A 128 1.64 5.40 10.89
C LEU A 128 2.82 4.54 10.44
N ALA A 129 2.77 3.22 10.65
CA ALA A 129 3.79 2.30 10.16
C ALA A 129 3.72 2.03 8.64
N LEU A 130 2.60 2.32 7.98
CA LEU A 130 2.35 1.99 6.58
C LEU A 130 3.41 2.54 5.61
N PRO A 131 3.89 3.79 5.69
CA PRO A 131 4.93 4.29 4.79
C PRO A 131 6.24 3.51 4.91
N LEU A 132 6.63 3.13 6.13
CA LEU A 132 7.82 2.32 6.36
C LEU A 132 7.67 0.93 5.75
N LEU A 133 6.52 0.29 5.95
CA LEU A 133 6.20 -1.00 5.36
C LEU A 133 6.18 -0.93 3.82
N LEU A 134 5.70 0.18 3.24
CA LEU A 134 5.73 0.40 1.79
C LEU A 134 7.16 0.49 1.27
N ILE A 135 8.02 1.26 1.94
CA ILE A 135 9.43 1.38 1.58
C ILE A 135 10.10 0.00 1.63
N LEU A 136 9.88 -0.75 2.70
CA LEU A 136 10.40 -2.10 2.88
C LEU A 136 9.89 -3.05 1.78
N HIS A 137 8.60 -3.00 1.47
CA HIS A 137 7.98 -3.79 0.40
C HIS A 137 8.64 -3.53 -0.96
N ILE A 138 8.84 -2.27 -1.29
CA ILE A 138 9.49 -1.86 -2.56
C ILE A 138 10.96 -2.30 -2.57
N TRP A 139 11.67 -2.12 -1.49
CA TRP A 139 13.09 -2.44 -1.38
C TRP A 139 13.36 -3.95 -1.49
N LEU A 140 12.64 -4.78 -0.74
CA LEU A 140 12.71 -6.23 -0.83
C LEU A 140 12.28 -6.73 -2.21
N GLY A 141 11.24 -6.14 -2.79
CA GLY A 141 10.82 -6.45 -4.16
C GLY A 141 11.88 -6.12 -5.22
N LYS A 142 12.75 -5.14 -4.98
CA LYS A 142 13.89 -4.84 -5.85
C LYS A 142 15.03 -5.87 -5.68
N ARG A 143 15.32 -6.32 -4.46
CA ARG A 143 16.39 -7.29 -4.16
C ARG A 143 16.10 -8.70 -4.70
N THR A 144 14.84 -9.11 -4.71
CA THR A 144 14.43 -10.42 -5.20
C THR A 144 14.33 -10.53 -6.73
N ARG A 145 14.81 -9.54 -7.48
CA ARG A 145 14.84 -9.60 -8.95
C ARG A 145 15.88 -10.62 -9.39
N PRO A 146 15.57 -11.55 -10.31
CA PRO A 146 16.60 -12.33 -10.97
C PRO A 146 17.53 -11.34 -11.68
N VAL A 147 18.81 -11.41 -11.42
CA VAL A 147 19.81 -10.85 -12.31
C VAL A 147 19.57 -11.55 -13.64
N ALA A 148 19.08 -10.83 -14.66
CA ALA A 148 19.08 -11.34 -16.01
C ALA A 148 20.56 -11.62 -16.30
N ARG A 149 20.97 -12.88 -16.19
CA ARG A 149 22.24 -13.31 -16.73
C ARG A 149 22.19 -12.86 -18.18
N LEU A 150 23.04 -11.90 -18.50
CA LEU A 150 23.45 -11.63 -19.86
C LEU A 150 24.05 -12.95 -20.34
N GLN A 151 23.17 -13.80 -20.85
CA GLN A 151 23.59 -14.95 -21.65
C GLN A 151 24.12 -14.30 -22.92
N LYS A 152 25.44 -13.94 -22.87
CA LYS A 152 26.24 -13.74 -24.06
C LYS A 152 25.95 -14.97 -24.91
N ARG A 153 25.15 -14.83 -25.95
CA ARG A 153 25.11 -15.80 -27.04
C ARG A 153 26.56 -16.02 -27.42
N PRO A 154 27.06 -17.24 -27.39
CA PRO A 154 28.31 -17.51 -28.05
C PRO A 154 28.10 -17.08 -29.50
N SER A 155 28.87 -16.09 -29.92
CA SER A 155 28.97 -15.72 -31.31
C SER A 155 29.30 -17.00 -32.06
N SER A 156 28.40 -17.48 -32.89
CA SER A 156 28.66 -18.51 -33.89
C SER A 156 29.60 -17.91 -34.92
N VAL A 157 30.87 -17.80 -34.57
CA VAL A 157 31.96 -17.64 -35.51
C VAL A 157 32.59 -19.03 -35.63
N ALA A 158 32.01 -19.84 -36.47
CA ALA A 158 32.67 -20.98 -37.06
C ALA A 158 31.82 -21.44 -38.24
N LYS A 159 31.81 -20.69 -39.30
CA LYS A 159 31.54 -21.19 -40.64
C LYS A 159 32.51 -20.49 -41.56
N LEU A 160 33.68 -21.01 -41.64
CA LEU A 160 34.60 -20.89 -42.80
C LEU A 160 35.61 -22.03 -42.71
N THR A 161 35.31 -23.10 -43.33
CA THR A 161 36.15 -23.96 -44.17
C THR A 161 35.28 -24.99 -44.82
#